data_04733a501c3fb15b6c8aee374460851d
#
_entry.id   04733a501c3fb15b6c8aee374460851d
#
_cell.length_a   1.000
_cell.length_b   1.000
_cell.length_c   1.000
_cell.angle_alpha   90.00
_cell.angle_beta   90.00
_cell.angle_gamma   90.00
#
_symmetry.space_group_name_H-M   'P 1'
#
loop_
_entity.id
_entity.type
_entity.pdbx_description
1 polymer ?
#
loop_
_entity_poly.entity_id
_entity_poly.type
_entity_poly.pdbx_seq_one_letter_code
_entity_poly.pdbx_strand_id
1 'polypeptide(L)'
;KSTTLHKEEIGYFFLDLLLKHYKENKEVAFYAEKLHVSSKYLTEALTLVSGKSPKEWIIHYTLQEIYALLENPSISIQEIVQRTRFSNLATLRRFFKRHTGASLLQYRKQDLHKKNQ
;
A
#
# COMPACT_ATOMS: atom_id res chain seq x y z
N LYS A 1 -5.03 -26.88 19.41
CA LYS A 1 -5.17 -25.59 18.80
C LYS A 1 -4.77 -25.66 17.33
N SER A 2 -5.60 -25.16 16.47
CA SER A 2 -5.35 -25.32 15.05
C SER A 2 -4.34 -24.31 14.51
N THR A 3 -3.54 -24.73 13.53
CA THR A 3 -2.62 -23.88 12.81
C THR A 3 -3.36 -22.77 12.10
N THR A 4 -4.59 -23.07 11.61
CA THR A 4 -5.43 -22.07 10.93
C THR A 4 -5.80 -20.92 11.85
N LEU A 5 -6.15 -21.22 13.12
CA LEU A 5 -6.49 -20.19 14.10
C LEU A 5 -5.32 -19.25 14.35
N HIS A 6 -4.10 -19.80 14.47
CA HIS A 6 -2.92 -18.99 14.65
C HIS A 6 -2.68 -18.09 13.42
N LYS A 7 -2.86 -18.63 12.23
CA LYS A 7 -2.70 -17.88 10.99
C LYS A 7 -3.73 -16.74 10.89
N GLU A 8 -4.97 -16.98 11.34
CA GLU A 8 -6.00 -15.95 11.38
C GLU A 8 -5.58 -14.81 12.30
N GLU A 9 -5.06 -15.13 13.48
CA GLU A 9 -4.57 -14.10 14.41
C GLU A 9 -3.46 -13.27 13.79
N ILE A 10 -2.49 -13.92 13.15
CA ILE A 10 -1.38 -13.24 12.49
C ILE A 10 -1.90 -12.32 11.38
N GLY A 11 -2.89 -12.78 10.61
CA GLY A 11 -3.51 -11.97 9.57
C GLY A 11 -4.14 -10.70 10.11
N TYR A 12 -4.91 -10.80 11.18
CA TYR A 12 -5.53 -9.64 11.81
C TYR A 12 -4.49 -8.68 12.39
N PHE A 13 -3.47 -9.21 13.06
CA PHE A 13 -2.41 -8.39 13.61
C PHE A 13 -1.64 -7.65 12.51
N PHE A 14 -1.40 -8.33 11.38
CA PHE A 14 -0.75 -7.68 10.26
C PHE A 14 -1.55 -6.48 9.75
N LEU A 15 -2.85 -6.68 9.52
CA LEU A 15 -3.69 -5.61 9.00
C LEU A 15 -3.75 -4.44 9.97
N ASP A 16 -3.80 -4.73 11.25
CA ASP A 16 -3.80 -3.69 12.29
C ASP A 16 -2.50 -2.88 12.27
N LEU A 17 -1.36 -3.58 12.18
CA LEU A 17 -0.06 -2.93 12.07
C LEU A 17 0.08 -2.14 10.78
N LEU A 18 -0.44 -2.69 9.68
CA LEU A 18 -0.36 -2.03 8.38
C LEU A 18 -1.08 -0.69 8.40
N LEU A 19 -2.28 -0.66 8.96
CA LEU A 19 -3.04 0.59 9.06
C LEU A 19 -2.29 1.65 9.85
N LYS A 20 -1.49 1.24 10.82
CA LYS A 20 -0.71 2.17 11.65
C LYS A 20 0.58 2.64 10.97
N HIS A 21 1.16 1.80 10.10
CA HIS A 21 2.53 2.02 9.63
C HIS A 21 2.72 2.10 8.12
N TYR A 22 1.65 1.92 7.32
CA TYR A 22 1.85 1.80 5.86
C TYR A 22 2.45 3.04 5.21
N LYS A 23 2.25 4.21 5.78
CA LYS A 23 2.80 5.43 5.22
C LYS A 23 4.32 5.50 5.34
N GLU A 24 4.87 4.96 6.41
CA GLU A 24 6.31 4.98 6.68
C GLU A 24 7.02 3.69 6.29
N ASN A 25 6.33 2.55 6.32
CA ASN A 25 6.96 1.25 6.14
C ASN A 25 6.22 0.41 5.11
N LYS A 26 6.86 0.19 3.97
CA LYS A 26 6.27 -0.52 2.85
C LYS A 26 6.94 -1.87 2.57
N GLU A 27 7.79 -2.35 3.50
CA GLU A 27 8.51 -3.62 3.34
C GLU A 27 7.86 -4.71 4.16
N VAL A 28 7.60 -5.85 3.52
CA VAL A 28 7.01 -7.02 4.21
C VAL A 28 7.84 -7.41 5.43
N ALA A 29 9.17 -7.35 5.30
CA ALA A 29 10.08 -7.74 6.38
C ALA A 29 9.84 -6.94 7.66
N PHE A 30 9.49 -5.66 7.56
CA PHE A 30 9.19 -4.84 8.74
C PHE A 30 8.05 -5.45 9.54
N TYR A 31 6.97 -5.84 8.86
CA TYR A 31 5.78 -6.40 9.53
C TYR A 31 6.03 -7.80 10.08
N ALA A 32 6.74 -8.62 9.32
CA ALA A 32 7.08 -9.96 9.77
C ALA A 32 7.91 -9.91 11.05
N GLU A 33 8.88 -8.99 11.10
CA GLU A 33 9.72 -8.82 12.29
C GLU A 33 8.89 -8.39 13.50
N LYS A 34 7.99 -7.43 13.30
CA LYS A 34 7.10 -6.96 14.38
C LYS A 34 6.22 -8.08 14.92
N LEU A 35 5.83 -9.00 14.05
CA LEU A 35 4.94 -10.10 14.41
C LEU A 35 5.70 -11.36 14.85
N HIS A 36 7.06 -11.28 14.84
CA HIS A 36 7.93 -12.39 15.25
C HIS A 36 7.71 -13.65 14.41
N VAL A 37 7.47 -13.46 13.12
CA VAL A 37 7.33 -14.58 12.18
C VAL A 37 8.21 -14.30 10.96
N SER A 38 8.43 -15.35 10.15
CA SER A 38 9.15 -15.16 8.89
C SER A 38 8.24 -14.49 7.86
N SER A 39 8.84 -13.85 6.87
CA SER A 39 8.07 -13.27 5.76
C SER A 39 7.27 -14.36 5.03
N LYS A 40 7.85 -15.56 4.91
CA LYS A 40 7.16 -16.68 4.27
C LYS A 40 5.92 -17.08 5.06
N TYR A 41 6.04 -17.22 6.37
CA TYR A 41 4.89 -17.60 7.21
C TYR A 41 3.81 -16.52 7.16
N LEU A 42 4.22 -15.25 7.22
CA LEU A 42 3.26 -14.14 7.12
C LEU A 42 2.51 -14.18 5.79
N THR A 43 3.22 -14.45 4.69
CA THR A 43 2.61 -14.55 3.37
C THR A 43 1.59 -15.69 3.32
N GLU A 44 1.94 -16.85 3.86
CA GLU A 44 1.04 -18.00 3.91
C GLU A 44 -0.21 -17.70 4.75
N ALA A 45 0.01 -17.11 5.92
CA ALA A 45 -1.09 -16.80 6.84
C ALA A 45 -2.07 -15.81 6.23
N LEU A 46 -1.56 -14.74 5.67
CA LEU A 46 -2.40 -13.67 5.14
C LEU A 46 -3.11 -14.10 3.86
N THR A 47 -2.43 -14.85 3.00
CA THR A 47 -3.05 -15.37 1.78
C THR A 47 -4.21 -16.33 2.14
N LEU A 48 -4.01 -17.15 3.17
CA LEU A 48 -5.04 -18.08 3.62
C LEU A 48 -6.30 -17.36 4.09
N VAL A 49 -6.15 -16.29 4.89
CA VAL A 49 -7.30 -15.64 5.51
C VAL A 49 -7.90 -14.51 4.70
N SER A 50 -7.14 -13.91 3.77
CA SER A 50 -7.62 -12.74 3.03
C SER A 50 -7.59 -12.91 1.51
N GLY A 51 -6.92 -13.94 1.02
CA GLY A 51 -6.75 -14.13 -0.42
C GLY A 51 -5.68 -13.26 -1.04
N LYS A 52 -5.01 -12.42 -0.26
CA LYS A 52 -3.98 -11.50 -0.75
C LYS A 52 -2.72 -11.64 0.09
N SER A 53 -1.56 -11.50 -0.56
CA SER A 53 -0.28 -11.51 0.13
C SER A 53 -0.06 -10.19 0.89
N PRO A 54 0.87 -10.15 1.84
CA PRO A 54 1.23 -8.90 2.50
C PRO A 54 1.63 -7.82 1.52
N LYS A 55 2.40 -8.18 0.49
CA LYS A 55 2.84 -7.22 -0.52
C LYS A 55 1.65 -6.60 -1.26
N GLU A 56 0.66 -7.41 -1.61
CA GLU A 56 -0.56 -6.93 -2.28
C GLU A 56 -1.32 -5.95 -1.39
N TRP A 57 -1.40 -6.24 -0.09
CA TRP A 57 -2.07 -5.34 0.85
C TRP A 57 -1.31 -4.01 0.99
N ILE A 58 0.03 -4.07 1.05
CA ILE A 58 0.86 -2.87 1.12
C ILE A 58 0.66 -2.01 -0.13
N ILE A 59 0.65 -2.64 -1.31
CA ILE A 59 0.41 -1.94 -2.57
C ILE A 59 -0.97 -1.27 -2.55
N HIS A 60 -1.98 -1.98 -2.08
CA HIS A 60 -3.34 -1.45 -2.00
C HIS A 60 -3.39 -0.17 -1.18
N TYR A 61 -2.84 -0.18 0.03
CA TYR A 61 -2.87 1.02 0.88
C TYR A 61 -1.97 2.13 0.37
N THR A 62 -0.84 1.78 -0.26
CA THR A 62 0.03 2.78 -0.88
C THR A 62 -0.71 3.51 -1.99
N LEU A 63 -1.46 2.78 -2.83
CA LEU A 63 -2.25 3.39 -3.88
C LEU A 63 -3.35 4.28 -3.32
N GLN A 64 -4.01 3.86 -2.24
CA GLN A 64 -5.04 4.69 -1.60
C GLN A 64 -4.45 6.02 -1.13
N GLU A 65 -3.25 5.98 -0.56
CA GLU A 65 -2.55 7.18 -0.13
C GLU A 65 -2.26 8.10 -1.33
N ILE A 66 -1.75 7.52 -2.42
CA ILE A 66 -1.44 8.28 -3.62
C ILE A 66 -2.70 8.91 -4.21
N TYR A 67 -3.79 8.14 -4.31
CA TYR A 67 -5.06 8.68 -4.83
C TYR A 67 -5.53 9.86 -4.01
N ALA A 68 -5.51 9.74 -2.68
CA ALA A 68 -5.95 10.82 -1.80
C ALA A 68 -5.14 12.10 -2.03
N LEU A 69 -3.82 11.95 -2.20
CA LEU A 69 -2.96 13.11 -2.45
C LEU A 69 -3.18 13.71 -3.83
N LEU A 70 -3.41 12.86 -4.83
CA LEU A 70 -3.67 13.34 -6.19
C LEU A 70 -4.96 14.13 -6.29
N GLU A 71 -5.95 13.80 -5.46
CA GLU A 71 -7.25 14.46 -5.47
C GLU A 71 -7.20 15.89 -4.94
N ASN A 72 -6.13 16.24 -4.24
CA ASN A 72 -5.94 17.61 -3.76
C ASN A 72 -5.04 18.37 -4.75
N PRO A 73 -5.60 19.27 -5.58
CA PRO A 73 -4.81 19.94 -6.62
C PRO A 73 -3.74 20.89 -6.06
N SER A 74 -3.83 21.25 -4.77
CA SER A 74 -2.81 22.12 -4.17
C SER A 74 -1.55 21.35 -3.80
N ILE A 75 -1.58 20.01 -3.80
CA ILE A 75 -0.41 19.19 -3.51
C ILE A 75 0.29 18.86 -4.83
N SER A 76 1.56 19.26 -4.96
CA SER A 76 2.32 18.99 -6.18
C SER A 76 2.72 17.54 -6.27
N ILE A 77 3.01 17.07 -7.49
CA ILE A 77 3.51 15.71 -7.70
C ILE A 77 4.81 15.50 -6.92
N GLN A 78 5.67 16.50 -6.87
CA GLN A 78 6.92 16.40 -6.12
C GLN A 78 6.65 16.22 -4.61
N GLU A 79 5.65 16.90 -4.09
CA GLU A 79 5.27 16.73 -2.69
C GLU A 79 4.72 15.33 -2.43
N ILE A 80 4.02 14.74 -3.40
CA ILE A 80 3.54 13.37 -3.28
C ILE A 80 4.71 12.41 -3.14
N VAL A 81 5.79 12.62 -3.93
CA VAL A 81 7.00 11.80 -3.80
C VAL A 81 7.50 11.79 -2.36
N GLN A 82 7.59 12.98 -1.76
CA GLN A 82 8.09 13.12 -0.40
C GLN A 82 7.18 12.46 0.63
N ARG A 83 5.89 12.70 0.53
CA ARG A 83 4.91 12.19 1.50
C ARG A 83 4.77 10.67 1.44
N THR A 84 4.89 10.09 0.24
CA THR A 84 4.76 8.64 0.08
C THR A 84 6.09 7.92 0.23
N ARG A 85 7.17 8.67 0.48
CA ARG A 85 8.50 8.14 0.74
C ARG A 85 9.12 7.34 -0.40
N PHE A 86 8.71 7.59 -1.63
CA PHE A 86 9.39 7.04 -2.78
C PHE A 86 10.75 7.75 -2.93
N SER A 87 11.74 7.02 -3.43
CA SER A 87 13.09 7.54 -3.54
C SER A 87 13.20 8.71 -4.52
N ASN A 88 12.37 8.71 -5.56
CA ASN A 88 12.34 9.78 -6.55
C ASN A 88 11.06 9.69 -7.38
N LEU A 89 10.86 10.72 -8.21
CA LEU A 89 9.67 10.81 -9.05
C LEU A 89 9.56 9.66 -10.04
N ALA A 90 10.69 9.25 -10.63
CA ALA A 90 10.67 8.17 -11.61
C ALA A 90 10.16 6.87 -11.00
N THR A 91 10.57 6.58 -9.77
CA THR A 91 10.12 5.38 -9.05
C THR A 91 8.63 5.44 -8.76
N LEU A 92 8.12 6.59 -8.31
CA LEU A 92 6.70 6.78 -8.06
C LEU A 92 5.90 6.60 -9.36
N ARG A 93 6.37 7.20 -10.47
CA ARG A 93 5.69 7.09 -11.77
C ARG A 93 5.59 5.64 -12.23
N ARG A 94 6.70 4.89 -12.13
CA ARG A 94 6.70 3.48 -12.53
C ARG A 94 5.75 2.66 -11.68
N PHE A 95 5.77 2.88 -10.36
CA PHE A 95 4.89 2.18 -9.44
C PHE A 95 3.43 2.43 -9.79
N PHE A 96 3.06 3.69 -9.94
CA PHE A 96 1.67 4.06 -10.21
C PHE A 96 1.19 3.50 -11.55
N LYS A 97 1.98 3.69 -12.61
CA LYS A 97 1.65 3.19 -13.95
C LYS A 97 1.52 1.67 -13.96
N ARG A 98 2.44 0.99 -13.28
CA ARG A 98 2.43 -0.48 -13.22
C ARG A 98 1.16 -1.01 -12.59
N HIS A 99 0.68 -0.39 -11.52
CA HIS A 99 -0.44 -0.92 -10.75
C HIS A 99 -1.80 -0.35 -11.14
N THR A 100 -1.85 0.76 -11.87
CA THR A 100 -3.12 1.38 -12.25
C THR A 100 -3.33 1.47 -13.77
N GLY A 101 -2.26 1.37 -14.55
CA GLY A 101 -2.33 1.54 -16.00
C GLY A 101 -2.35 2.99 -16.46
N ALA A 102 -2.44 3.95 -15.55
CA ALA A 102 -2.51 5.37 -15.87
C ALA A 102 -1.32 6.12 -15.28
N SER A 103 -0.98 7.27 -15.88
CA SER A 103 0.04 8.13 -15.29
C SER A 103 -0.58 8.97 -14.16
N LEU A 104 0.27 9.51 -13.30
CA LEU A 104 -0.18 10.39 -12.22
C LEU A 104 -0.96 11.59 -12.77
N LEU A 105 -0.44 12.19 -13.83
CA LEU A 105 -1.07 13.37 -14.41
C LEU A 105 -2.40 13.04 -15.09
N GLN A 106 -2.48 11.88 -15.74
CA GLN A 106 -3.74 11.42 -16.35
C GLN A 106 -4.81 11.25 -15.29
N TYR A 107 -4.46 10.61 -14.18
CA TYR A 107 -5.42 10.39 -13.11
C TYR A 107 -5.89 11.71 -12.50
N ARG A 108 -4.96 12.64 -12.23
CA ARG A 108 -5.30 13.95 -11.66
C ARG A 108 -6.21 14.73 -12.61
N LYS A 109 -5.91 14.68 -13.89
CA LYS A 109 -6.71 15.36 -14.90
C LYS A 109 -8.14 14.82 -14.95
N GLN A 110 -8.29 13.49 -14.93
CA GLN A 110 -9.60 12.84 -14.93
C GLN A 110 -10.39 13.18 -13.67
N ASP A 111 -9.73 13.18 -12.52
CA ASP A 111 -10.38 13.52 -11.25
C ASP A 111 -10.90 14.96 -11.26
N LEU A 112 -10.09 15.91 -11.74
CA LEU A 112 -10.51 17.31 -11.84
C LEU A 112 -11.69 17.46 -12.79
N HIS A 113 -11.68 16.75 -13.92
CA HIS A 113 -12.78 16.77 -14.87
C HIS A 113 -14.07 16.27 -14.24
N LYS A 114 -14.00 15.16 -13.50
CA LYS A 114 -15.17 14.63 -12.79
C LYS A 114 -15.73 15.61 -11.77
N LYS A 115 -14.85 16.29 -11.04
CA LYS A 115 -15.29 17.27 -10.03
C LYS A 115 -15.95 18.49 -10.64
N ASN A 116 -15.61 18.81 -11.88
CA ASN A 116 -16.17 19.96 -12.60
C ASN A 116 -17.47 19.64 -13.35
N GLN A 117 -17.88 18.39 -13.33
CA GLN A 117 -19.17 17.97 -13.88
C GLN A 117 -20.24 17.96 -12.80
#